data_fb3dd8d58964ab5b1114fd350b2f616a
#
_entry.id   fb3dd8d58964ab5b1114fd350b2f616a
#
_cell.length_a   1.000
_cell.length_b   1.000
_cell.length_c   1.000
_cell.angle_alpha   90.00
_cell.angle_beta   90.00
_cell.angle_gamma   90.00
#
_symmetry.space_group_name_H-M   'P 1'
#
loop_
_entity.id
_entity.type
_entity.pdbx_description
1 polymer ?
#
loop_
_entity_poly.entity_id
_entity_poly.type
_entity_poly.pdbx_seq_one_letter_code
_entity_poly.pdbx_strand_id
1 'polypeptide(L)'
;VISKQVRKELQDCSSQSLVDYGSGTGLVSLEIADLVDSVLLIDSSKQMLEIAKAKINQKRITNAKVLYSDFTVETPALKTDIIFMSLVLLHVPDTKKILQELFSILNPGGKLIIVDFDKNENVSHPKVHNGFAHKELKTTLAEVGFTSIEMKTFYHGESIFMNQDASMFIASGVKLHSLT
;
A
#
# COMPACT_ATOMS: atom_id res chain seq x y z
N VAL A 1 4.93 13.01 6.22
CA VAL A 1 3.55 13.29 5.77
C VAL A 1 2.74 12.01 5.69
N ILE A 2 3.19 11.05 4.89
CA ILE A 2 2.44 9.80 4.68
C ILE A 2 2.35 9.00 5.98
N SER A 3 3.46 8.80 6.69
CA SER A 3 3.48 8.05 7.96
C SER A 3 2.48 8.60 8.98
N LYS A 4 2.41 9.92 9.11
CA LYS A 4 1.48 10.58 10.03
C LYS A 4 0.02 10.26 9.68
N GLN A 5 -0.31 10.26 8.40
CA GLN A 5 -1.67 9.93 7.95
C GLN A 5 -1.99 8.45 8.14
N VAL A 6 -1.05 7.57 7.84
CA VAL A 6 -1.22 6.13 8.00
C VAL A 6 -1.37 5.73 9.47
N ARG A 7 -0.67 6.39 10.39
CA ARG A 7 -0.84 6.15 11.83
C ARG A 7 -2.29 6.28 12.29
N LYS A 8 -3.05 7.21 11.70
CA LYS A 8 -4.46 7.38 12.03
C LYS A 8 -5.31 6.16 11.63
N GLU A 9 -4.89 5.44 10.60
CA GLU A 9 -5.59 4.25 10.12
C GLU A 9 -5.23 2.98 10.91
N LEU A 10 -4.15 3.01 11.69
CA LEU A 10 -3.61 1.85 12.40
C LEU A 10 -3.88 1.85 13.90
N GLN A 11 -4.86 2.60 14.36
CA GLN A 11 -5.28 2.57 15.76
C GLN A 11 -5.85 1.18 16.09
N ASP A 12 -5.45 0.64 17.25
CA ASP A 12 -5.88 -0.67 17.73
C ASP A 12 -5.47 -1.85 16.84
N CYS A 13 -4.36 -1.71 16.10
CA CYS A 13 -3.84 -2.74 15.21
C CYS A 13 -2.62 -3.50 15.77
N SER A 14 -2.36 -3.40 17.06
CA SER A 14 -1.14 -3.96 17.68
C SER A 14 -1.01 -5.48 17.58
N SER A 15 -2.11 -6.20 17.39
CA SER A 15 -2.11 -7.66 17.22
C SER A 15 -2.17 -8.11 15.76
N GLN A 16 -2.16 -7.16 14.82
CA GLN A 16 -2.37 -7.45 13.40
C GLN A 16 -1.05 -7.45 12.62
N SER A 17 -0.98 -8.32 11.61
CA SER A 17 0.14 -8.38 10.67
C SER A 17 -0.09 -7.41 9.51
N LEU A 18 1.00 -6.80 9.04
CA LEU A 18 0.97 -5.84 7.93
C LEU A 18 1.96 -6.25 6.86
N VAL A 19 1.51 -6.21 5.61
CA VAL A 19 2.35 -6.32 4.41
C VAL A 19 2.47 -4.95 3.77
N ASP A 20 3.70 -4.49 3.54
CA ASP A 20 3.99 -3.30 2.74
C ASP A 20 4.34 -3.76 1.32
N TYR A 21 3.37 -3.64 0.43
CA TYR A 21 3.54 -4.06 -0.97
C TYR A 21 4.20 -2.96 -1.79
N GLY A 22 5.33 -3.29 -2.43
CA GLY A 22 6.15 -2.31 -3.12
C GLY A 22 6.86 -1.40 -2.13
N SER A 23 7.41 -1.99 -1.07
CA SER A 23 7.94 -1.27 0.09
C SER A 23 9.12 -0.34 -0.22
N GLY A 24 9.86 -0.60 -1.30
CA GLY A 24 11.11 0.10 -1.56
C GLY A 24 12.07 -0.08 -0.38
N THR A 25 12.57 1.03 0.15
CA THR A 25 13.50 1.03 1.29
C THR A 25 12.81 1.06 2.66
N GLY A 26 11.48 0.99 2.69
CA GLY A 26 10.71 0.95 3.95
C GLY A 26 10.53 2.30 4.63
N LEU A 27 10.56 3.40 3.89
CA LEU A 27 10.45 4.75 4.45
C LEU A 27 9.22 4.96 5.33
N VAL A 28 8.08 4.39 4.94
CA VAL A 28 6.84 4.55 5.70
C VAL A 28 6.64 3.41 6.67
N SER A 29 6.73 2.16 6.21
CA SER A 29 6.39 1.00 7.03
C SER A 29 7.31 0.82 8.24
N LEU A 30 8.58 1.19 8.14
CA LEU A 30 9.50 1.11 9.29
C LEU A 30 9.20 2.18 10.34
N GLU A 31 8.58 3.30 9.97
CA GLU A 31 8.16 4.33 10.92
C GLU A 31 6.88 3.95 11.67
N ILE A 32 6.09 3.03 11.12
CA ILE A 32 4.80 2.61 11.71
C ILE A 32 4.84 1.19 12.27
N ALA A 33 5.99 0.53 12.24
CA ALA A 33 6.16 -0.85 12.69
C ALA A 33 5.76 -1.05 14.16
N ASP A 34 5.91 -0.02 14.99
CA ASP A 34 5.53 -0.03 16.40
C ASP A 34 4.01 -0.15 16.63
N LEU A 35 3.19 0.06 15.59
CA LEU A 35 1.73 0.04 15.69
C LEU A 35 1.10 -1.30 15.37
N VAL A 36 1.88 -2.25 14.87
CA VAL A 36 1.41 -3.56 14.41
C VAL A 36 2.25 -4.69 15.01
N ASP A 37 1.75 -5.91 14.94
CA ASP A 37 2.46 -7.08 15.45
C ASP A 37 3.69 -7.40 14.61
N SER A 38 3.54 -7.35 13.28
CA SER A 38 4.63 -7.64 12.35
C SER A 38 4.47 -6.88 11.04
N VAL A 39 5.60 -6.60 10.40
CA VAL A 39 5.66 -5.95 9.08
C VAL A 39 6.46 -6.85 8.15
N LEU A 40 5.88 -7.18 7.00
CA LEU A 40 6.59 -7.84 5.90
C LEU A 40 6.72 -6.87 4.74
N LEU A 41 7.95 -6.49 4.42
CA LEU A 41 8.24 -5.60 3.31
C LEU A 41 8.46 -6.43 2.05
N ILE A 42 7.60 -6.26 1.06
CA ILE A 42 7.66 -6.98 -0.22
C ILE A 42 8.03 -6.01 -1.32
N ASP A 43 9.05 -6.35 -2.09
CA ASP A 43 9.45 -5.58 -3.27
C ASP A 43 10.07 -6.51 -4.31
N SER A 44 10.01 -6.11 -5.57
CA SER A 44 10.66 -6.81 -6.68
C SER A 44 12.08 -6.33 -6.94
N SER A 45 12.57 -5.38 -6.16
CA SER A 45 13.93 -4.86 -6.22
C SER A 45 14.77 -5.37 -5.06
N LYS A 46 15.72 -6.26 -5.35
CA LYS A 46 16.64 -6.77 -4.33
C LYS A 46 17.48 -5.68 -3.70
N GLN A 47 17.86 -4.65 -4.49
CA GLN A 47 18.65 -3.53 -3.99
C GLN A 47 17.87 -2.72 -2.94
N MET A 48 16.59 -2.45 -3.20
CA MET A 48 15.74 -1.74 -2.24
C MET A 48 15.57 -2.52 -0.94
N LEU A 49 15.41 -3.84 -1.04
CA LEU A 49 15.26 -4.70 0.12
C LEU A 49 16.56 -4.79 0.94
N GLU A 50 17.71 -4.75 0.32
CA GLU A 50 18.99 -4.71 1.04
C GLU A 50 19.12 -3.43 1.86
N ILE A 51 18.69 -2.29 1.31
CA ILE A 51 18.66 -1.02 2.03
C ILE A 51 17.66 -1.10 3.21
N ALA A 52 16.49 -1.69 2.98
CA ALA A 52 15.49 -1.89 4.04
C ALA A 52 16.04 -2.78 5.15
N LYS A 53 16.70 -3.89 4.82
CA LYS A 53 17.36 -4.76 5.82
C LYS A 53 18.38 -4.00 6.66
N ALA A 54 19.21 -3.18 6.03
CA ALA A 54 20.20 -2.38 6.73
C ALA A 54 19.53 -1.42 7.73
N LYS A 55 18.43 -0.79 7.35
CA LYS A 55 17.65 0.08 8.23
C LYS A 55 17.04 -0.69 9.42
N ILE A 56 16.48 -1.87 9.16
CA ILE A 56 15.91 -2.74 10.18
C ILE A 56 16.97 -3.07 11.24
N ASN A 57 18.16 -3.47 10.79
CA ASN A 57 19.28 -3.80 11.70
C ASN A 57 19.76 -2.57 12.45
N GLN A 58 19.96 -1.45 11.75
CA GLN A 58 20.49 -0.21 12.33
C GLN A 58 19.55 0.37 13.39
N LYS A 59 18.25 0.34 13.11
CA LYS A 59 17.22 0.86 14.03
C LYS A 59 16.77 -0.18 15.04
N ARG A 60 17.30 -1.38 15.00
CA ARG A 60 16.95 -2.50 15.90
C ARG A 60 15.45 -2.81 15.91
N ILE A 61 14.83 -2.80 14.75
CA ILE A 61 13.42 -3.15 14.61
C ILE A 61 13.32 -4.67 14.65
N THR A 62 12.54 -5.21 15.58
CA THR A 62 12.47 -6.65 15.84
C THR A 62 11.31 -7.35 15.14
N ASN A 63 10.33 -6.61 14.64
CA ASN A 63 9.10 -7.16 14.07
C ASN A 63 8.96 -6.92 12.56
N ALA A 64 10.05 -6.63 11.85
CA ALA A 64 10.04 -6.40 10.41
C ALA A 64 10.94 -7.38 9.68
N LYS A 65 10.46 -7.86 8.54
CA LYS A 65 11.19 -8.76 7.63
C LYS A 65 11.00 -8.31 6.20
N VAL A 66 11.86 -8.77 5.30
CA VAL A 66 11.76 -8.48 3.87
C VAL A 66 11.50 -9.76 3.08
N LEU A 67 10.78 -9.62 1.95
CA LEU A 67 10.53 -10.71 1.01
C LEU A 67 10.66 -10.18 -0.42
N TYR A 68 11.55 -10.79 -1.20
CA TYR A 68 11.61 -10.55 -2.63
C TYR A 68 10.45 -11.29 -3.31
N SER A 69 9.60 -10.56 -4.01
CA SER A 69 8.49 -11.15 -4.76
C SER A 69 8.03 -10.20 -5.85
N ASP A 70 7.64 -10.77 -6.97
CA ASP A 70 7.03 -10.05 -8.08
C ASP A 70 5.65 -10.65 -8.36
N PHE A 71 4.60 -9.92 -7.97
CA PHE A 71 3.21 -10.37 -8.11
C PHE A 71 2.74 -10.46 -9.58
N THR A 72 3.51 -9.89 -10.52
CA THR A 72 3.23 -10.07 -11.94
C THR A 72 3.62 -11.47 -12.42
N VAL A 73 4.49 -12.14 -11.68
CA VAL A 73 4.96 -13.50 -11.96
C VAL A 73 4.20 -14.51 -11.11
N GLU A 74 4.18 -14.31 -9.80
CA GLU A 74 3.55 -15.23 -8.86
C GLU A 74 3.13 -14.49 -7.60
N THR A 75 1.91 -14.77 -7.13
CA THR A 75 1.41 -14.27 -5.84
C THR A 75 1.87 -15.23 -4.75
N PRO A 76 2.61 -14.77 -3.73
CA PRO A 76 3.10 -15.66 -2.67
C PRO A 76 1.95 -16.23 -1.84
N ALA A 77 2.14 -17.46 -1.35
CA ALA A 77 1.17 -18.17 -0.51
C ALA A 77 1.28 -17.66 0.94
N LEU A 78 0.81 -16.45 1.20
CA LEU A 78 0.79 -15.85 2.54
C LEU A 78 -0.57 -15.23 2.84
N LYS A 79 -0.82 -14.96 4.11
CA LYS A 79 -2.02 -14.27 4.58
C LYS A 79 -1.61 -13.14 5.53
N THR A 80 -2.36 -12.05 5.48
CA THR A 80 -2.09 -10.88 6.31
C THR A 80 -3.37 -10.17 6.69
N ASP A 81 -3.33 -9.42 7.78
CA ASP A 81 -4.47 -8.66 8.27
C ASP A 81 -4.57 -7.29 7.62
N ILE A 82 -3.43 -6.68 7.29
CA ILE A 82 -3.36 -5.35 6.70
C ILE A 82 -2.42 -5.39 5.50
N ILE A 83 -2.84 -4.77 4.40
CA ILE A 83 -1.96 -4.49 3.27
C ILE A 83 -1.87 -2.99 3.12
N PHE A 84 -0.64 -2.50 3.01
CA PHE A 84 -0.33 -1.10 2.76
C PHE A 84 0.43 -0.97 1.45
N MET A 85 0.06 -0.02 0.60
CA MET A 85 0.82 0.35 -0.60
C MET A 85 0.87 1.86 -0.72
N SER A 86 2.08 2.39 -0.89
CA SER A 86 2.32 3.83 -0.97
C SER A 86 3.07 4.17 -2.24
N LEU A 87 2.41 4.93 -3.11
CA LEU A 87 2.96 5.40 -4.39
C LEU A 87 3.44 4.24 -5.28
N VAL A 88 2.70 3.15 -5.26
CA VAL A 88 2.98 1.93 -6.03
C VAL A 88 1.96 1.72 -7.14
N LEU A 89 0.68 1.93 -6.84
CA LEU A 89 -0.41 1.62 -7.77
C LEU A 89 -0.27 2.36 -9.11
N LEU A 90 0.26 3.58 -9.10
CA LEU A 90 0.50 4.35 -10.32
C LEU A 90 1.47 3.64 -11.29
N HIS A 91 2.32 2.75 -10.79
CA HIS A 91 3.27 1.98 -11.62
C HIS A 91 2.72 0.62 -12.07
N VAL A 92 1.53 0.23 -11.63
CA VAL A 92 0.94 -1.07 -11.96
C VAL A 92 -0.03 -0.91 -13.12
N PRO A 93 0.28 -1.50 -14.30
CA PRO A 93 -0.56 -1.32 -15.50
C PRO A 93 -2.00 -1.81 -15.32
N ASP A 94 -2.19 -2.97 -14.73
CA ASP A 94 -3.52 -3.57 -14.51
C ASP A 94 -3.93 -3.41 -13.05
N THR A 95 -4.60 -2.31 -12.75
CA THR A 95 -5.05 -1.95 -11.41
C THR A 95 -5.96 -3.01 -10.79
N LYS A 96 -6.96 -3.46 -11.54
CA LYS A 96 -7.93 -4.42 -11.03
C LYS A 96 -7.28 -5.76 -10.70
N LYS A 97 -6.38 -6.24 -11.55
CA LYS A 97 -5.69 -7.51 -11.35
C LYS A 97 -4.85 -7.50 -10.07
N ILE A 98 -4.05 -6.47 -9.84
CA ILE A 98 -3.24 -6.40 -8.62
C ILE A 98 -4.12 -6.33 -7.38
N LEU A 99 -5.21 -5.57 -7.43
CA LEU A 99 -6.13 -5.47 -6.32
C LEU A 99 -6.82 -6.80 -6.01
N GLN A 100 -7.13 -7.60 -7.03
CA GLN A 100 -7.66 -8.96 -6.85
C GLN A 100 -6.64 -9.88 -6.16
N GLU A 101 -5.38 -9.81 -6.54
CA GLU A 101 -4.32 -10.60 -5.93
C GLU A 101 -4.08 -10.20 -4.47
N LEU A 102 -4.07 -8.91 -4.19
CA LEU A 102 -3.94 -8.41 -2.82
C LEU A 102 -5.15 -8.80 -1.96
N PHE A 103 -6.35 -8.75 -2.53
CA PHE A 103 -7.56 -9.20 -1.84
C PHE A 103 -7.45 -10.68 -1.45
N SER A 104 -6.87 -11.50 -2.33
CA SER A 104 -6.74 -12.94 -2.08
C SER A 104 -5.82 -13.27 -0.89
N ILE A 105 -4.84 -12.43 -0.58
CA ILE A 105 -3.93 -12.65 0.54
C ILE A 105 -4.38 -11.99 1.85
N LEU A 106 -5.46 -11.23 1.82
CA LEU A 106 -6.04 -10.67 3.04
C LEU A 106 -6.81 -11.73 3.81
N ASN A 107 -6.62 -11.76 5.11
CA ASN A 107 -7.49 -12.53 6.00
C ASN A 107 -8.91 -11.92 6.00
N PRO A 108 -9.95 -12.73 6.24
CA PRO A 108 -11.29 -12.18 6.46
C PRO A 108 -11.28 -11.12 7.57
N GLY A 109 -11.91 -9.98 7.32
CA GLY A 109 -11.84 -8.82 8.21
C GLY A 109 -10.63 -7.93 7.98
N GLY A 110 -9.73 -8.34 7.09
CA GLY A 110 -8.52 -7.58 6.78
C GLY A 110 -8.78 -6.28 6.01
N LYS A 111 -7.79 -5.40 6.04
CA LYS A 111 -7.91 -4.04 5.52
C LYS A 111 -6.80 -3.74 4.51
N LEU A 112 -7.18 -3.10 3.42
CA LEU A 112 -6.24 -2.54 2.45
C LEU A 112 -6.17 -1.03 2.65
N ILE A 113 -4.95 -0.48 2.66
CA ILE A 113 -4.69 0.96 2.73
C ILE A 113 -3.83 1.34 1.53
N ILE A 114 -4.29 2.30 0.73
CA ILE A 114 -3.59 2.80 -0.44
C ILE A 114 -3.34 4.29 -0.27
N VAL A 115 -2.08 4.70 -0.47
CA VAL A 115 -1.71 6.11 -0.65
C VAL A 115 -1.19 6.26 -2.08
N ASP A 116 -1.74 7.21 -2.81
CA ASP A 116 -1.30 7.49 -4.18
C ASP A 116 -1.75 8.90 -4.59
N PHE A 117 -1.50 9.27 -5.83
CA PHE A 117 -1.85 10.59 -6.34
C PHE A 117 -3.28 10.65 -6.87
N ASP A 118 -3.95 11.76 -6.56
CA ASP A 118 -5.19 12.14 -7.26
C ASP A 118 -4.90 12.32 -8.75
N LYS A 119 -5.89 12.06 -9.60
CA LYS A 119 -5.77 12.25 -11.03
C LYS A 119 -5.29 13.66 -11.37
N ASN A 120 -4.26 13.76 -12.21
CA ASN A 120 -3.62 15.01 -12.59
C ASN A 120 -3.48 15.09 -14.10
N GLU A 121 -4.27 15.95 -14.73
CA GLU A 121 -4.28 16.12 -16.19
C GLU A 121 -2.96 16.68 -16.73
N ASN A 122 -2.11 17.26 -15.88
CA ASN A 122 -0.80 17.81 -16.28
C ASN A 122 0.30 16.76 -16.29
N VAL A 123 -0.01 15.53 -15.90
CA VAL A 123 0.93 14.41 -15.90
C VAL A 123 0.59 13.48 -17.06
N SER A 124 1.59 13.19 -17.88
CA SER A 124 1.48 12.22 -18.96
C SER A 124 2.78 11.44 -19.07
N HIS A 125 2.72 10.13 -18.88
CA HIS A 125 3.88 9.26 -19.00
C HIS A 125 3.41 7.85 -19.41
N PRO A 126 4.08 7.20 -20.39
CA PRO A 126 3.62 5.90 -20.91
C PRO A 126 3.69 4.75 -19.91
N LYS A 127 4.49 4.87 -18.85
CA LYS A 127 4.72 3.79 -17.86
C LYS A 127 4.05 4.02 -16.52
N VAL A 128 3.35 5.14 -16.32
CA VAL A 128 2.67 5.43 -15.07
C VAL A 128 1.27 5.96 -15.34
N HIS A 129 0.36 5.69 -14.42
CA HIS A 129 -0.95 6.35 -14.41
C HIS A 129 -0.77 7.82 -14.02
N ASN A 130 -1.62 8.69 -14.54
CA ASN A 130 -1.59 10.11 -14.17
C ASN A 130 -2.33 10.38 -12.85
N GLY A 131 -2.40 9.40 -11.97
CA GLY A 131 -3.16 9.42 -10.74
C GLY A 131 -4.51 8.73 -10.90
N PHE A 132 -5.34 8.81 -9.88
CA PHE A 132 -6.59 8.06 -9.81
C PHE A 132 -7.77 8.97 -9.47
N ALA A 133 -8.84 8.86 -10.26
CA ALA A 133 -10.10 9.50 -9.92
C ALA A 133 -10.78 8.70 -8.80
N HIS A 134 -11.26 9.39 -7.77
CA HIS A 134 -11.85 8.75 -6.59
C HIS A 134 -13.00 7.81 -6.94
N LYS A 135 -13.92 8.27 -7.78
CA LYS A 135 -15.08 7.47 -8.19
C LYS A 135 -14.67 6.17 -8.89
N GLU A 136 -13.71 6.26 -9.80
CA GLU A 136 -13.25 5.09 -10.57
C GLU A 136 -12.53 4.08 -9.69
N LEU A 137 -11.65 4.53 -8.81
CA LEU A 137 -10.92 3.63 -7.91
C LEU A 137 -11.87 2.96 -6.90
N LYS A 138 -12.82 3.72 -6.35
CA LYS A 138 -13.85 3.15 -5.45
C LYS A 138 -14.66 2.07 -6.15
N THR A 139 -15.03 2.30 -7.40
CA THR A 139 -15.77 1.32 -8.21
C THR A 139 -14.95 0.04 -8.39
N THR A 140 -13.67 0.17 -8.75
CA THR A 140 -12.77 -0.97 -8.92
C THR A 140 -12.60 -1.75 -7.62
N LEU A 141 -12.41 -1.07 -6.50
CA LEU A 141 -12.31 -1.71 -5.19
C LEU A 141 -13.58 -2.51 -4.83
N ALA A 142 -14.75 -1.92 -5.09
CA ALA A 142 -16.03 -2.59 -4.84
C ALA A 142 -16.21 -3.83 -5.75
N GLU A 143 -15.83 -3.73 -7.01
CA GLU A 143 -15.88 -4.86 -7.95
C GLU A 143 -14.97 -6.01 -7.53
N VAL A 144 -13.82 -5.71 -6.95
CA VAL A 144 -12.89 -6.73 -6.43
C VAL A 144 -13.48 -7.44 -5.21
N GLY A 145 -14.30 -6.78 -4.43
CA GLY A 145 -14.97 -7.37 -3.25
C GLY A 145 -14.77 -6.59 -1.96
N PHE A 146 -14.06 -5.49 -1.98
CA PHE A 146 -13.89 -4.65 -0.79
C PHE A 146 -15.19 -3.96 -0.39
N THR A 147 -15.37 -3.78 0.91
CA THR A 147 -16.49 -3.06 1.52
C THR A 147 -15.97 -1.95 2.41
N SER A 148 -16.87 -1.12 2.94
CA SER A 148 -16.52 0.02 3.80
C SER A 148 -15.39 0.87 3.18
N ILE A 149 -15.52 1.12 1.88
CA ILE A 149 -14.51 1.84 1.12
C ILE A 149 -14.57 3.32 1.47
N GLU A 150 -13.43 3.86 1.92
CA GLU A 150 -13.25 5.27 2.22
C GLU A 150 -12.10 5.81 1.41
N MET A 151 -12.19 7.06 0.98
CA MET A 151 -11.15 7.70 0.18
C MET A 151 -11.22 9.20 0.37
N LYS A 152 -10.08 9.82 0.68
CA LYS A 152 -9.99 11.27 0.85
C LYS A 152 -8.63 11.78 0.42
N THR A 153 -8.60 13.00 -0.12
CA THR A 153 -7.38 13.74 -0.35
C THR A 153 -6.88 14.30 1.00
N PHE A 154 -5.61 14.06 1.34
CA PHE A 154 -5.06 14.47 2.63
C PHE A 154 -3.84 15.39 2.52
N TYR A 155 -3.30 15.57 1.32
CA TYR A 155 -2.08 16.35 1.13
C TYR A 155 -2.03 16.96 -0.27
N HIS A 156 -1.49 18.17 -0.36
CA HIS A 156 -1.16 18.83 -1.62
C HIS A 156 0.27 19.32 -1.54
N GLY A 157 1.08 19.03 -2.55
CA GLY A 157 2.49 19.39 -2.59
C GLY A 157 2.92 19.96 -3.92
N GLU A 158 3.97 20.79 -3.88
CA GLU A 158 4.56 21.38 -5.08
C GLU A 158 5.57 20.40 -5.69
N SER A 159 5.50 20.25 -7.02
CA SER A 159 6.45 19.45 -7.81
C SER A 159 6.67 18.01 -7.31
N ILE A 160 5.64 17.39 -6.73
CA ILE A 160 5.73 16.05 -6.13
C ILE A 160 5.37 14.91 -7.08
N PHE A 161 4.79 15.21 -8.25
CA PHE A 161 4.37 14.19 -9.22
C PHE A 161 4.85 14.58 -10.62
N MET A 162 5.94 13.96 -11.09
CA MET A 162 6.56 14.27 -12.39
C MET A 162 6.78 15.78 -12.58
N ASN A 163 7.34 16.43 -11.55
CA ASN A 163 7.58 17.88 -11.48
C ASN A 163 6.30 18.74 -11.55
N GLN A 164 5.14 18.16 -11.36
CA GLN A 164 3.87 18.86 -11.27
C GLN A 164 3.39 18.94 -9.82
N ASP A 165 2.72 20.03 -9.49
CA ASP A 165 2.00 20.13 -8.22
C ASP A 165 0.87 19.10 -8.23
N ALA A 166 0.68 18.41 -7.12
CA ALA A 166 -0.27 17.33 -7.06
C ALA A 166 -0.81 17.12 -5.66
N SER A 167 -1.93 16.41 -5.59
CA SER A 167 -2.55 16.01 -4.34
C SER A 167 -2.42 14.49 -4.17
N MET A 168 -2.29 14.06 -2.92
CA MET A 168 -2.31 12.64 -2.57
C MET A 168 -3.58 12.30 -1.81
N PHE A 169 -4.10 11.10 -2.08
CA PHE A 169 -5.22 10.54 -1.34
C PHE A 169 -4.79 9.38 -0.46
N ILE A 170 -5.62 9.07 0.52
CA ILE A 170 -5.59 7.80 1.24
C ILE A 170 -6.92 7.10 1.03
N ALA A 171 -6.85 5.83 0.61
CA ALA A 171 -8.03 5.00 0.41
C ALA A 171 -7.92 3.76 1.28
N SER A 172 -9.05 3.27 1.75
CA SER A 172 -9.11 2.03 2.51
C SER A 172 -10.34 1.21 2.11
N GLY A 173 -10.22 -0.09 2.25
CA GLY A 173 -11.30 -1.03 2.02
C GLY A 173 -11.12 -2.25 2.92
N VAL A 174 -12.20 -2.94 3.23
CA VAL A 174 -12.22 -4.08 4.15
C VAL A 174 -12.70 -5.32 3.42
N LYS A 175 -12.05 -6.45 3.66
CA LYS A 175 -12.50 -7.75 3.24
C LYS A 175 -13.43 -8.31 4.32
N LEU A 176 -14.72 -8.51 4.01
CA LEU A 176 -15.68 -9.04 4.97
C LEU A 176 -15.29 -10.42 5.50
N HIS A 177 -15.70 -10.70 6.71
CA HIS A 177 -15.62 -12.05 7.25
C HIS A 177 -16.49 -12.98 6.42
N SER A 178 -16.00 -14.21 6.20
CA SER A 178 -16.75 -15.27 5.55
C SER A 178 -17.94 -15.65 6.43
N LEU A 179 -19.16 -15.65 5.86
CA LEU A 179 -20.39 -16.09 6.52
C LEU A 179 -20.52 -17.63 6.37
N THR A 180 -19.69 -18.39 7.08
CA THR A 180 -19.83 -19.85 7.12
C THR A 180 -20.07 -20.34 8.50
#